data_a7017252548fd2f32205df85a3982ea5
#
_entry.id   a7017252548fd2f32205df85a3982ea5
#
_cell.length_a   1.000
_cell.length_b   1.000
_cell.length_c   1.000
_cell.angle_alpha   90.00
_cell.angle_beta   90.00
_cell.angle_gamma   90.00
#
_symmetry.space_group_name_H-M   'P 1'
#
loop_
_entity.id
_entity.type
_entity.pdbx_description
1 polymer ?
#
loop_
_entity_poly.entity_id
_entity_poly.type
_entity_poly.pdbx_seq_one_letter_code
_entity_poly.pdbx_strand_id
1 'polypeptide(L)'
;MDISFLIVTKHRAADLKVTLDKLYKIIDLSVHEVLVLIDGCNATEAIVKDYNWVNWTILKQSVSASPARAILYKKAKGDIFVGLDDDAHPLTTNFNNAVKHYFETNPNLGIIAFQEVRGLFNTDQDALQHVKTGEDYITTDFIGCGFAIKKSVYEATNGFPKWMTIYGEEPALAIEVLDLGYDILYTYNLQVNHRVNTKLRKQQGRNYYRFKHQLRNSIRYYLVYHPKPVKKLIRLLWHNFKSYALTDFKYFKMYWQVVFSALLSLPSILKFRQPVKRSTLLKQTNLKSISYS
;
A
#
# COMPACT_ATOMS: atom_id res chain seq x y z
N MET A 1 12.98 -4.30 -19.30
CA MET A 1 13.21 -4.23 -17.83
C MET A 1 12.15 -5.12 -17.17
N ASP A 2 12.56 -6.15 -16.45
CA ASP A 2 11.59 -7.13 -15.96
C ASP A 2 10.83 -6.62 -14.72
N ILE A 3 11.59 -6.16 -13.70
CA ILE A 3 11.01 -5.72 -12.44
C ILE A 3 11.50 -4.33 -12.05
N SER A 4 10.57 -3.46 -11.65
CA SER A 4 10.86 -2.20 -10.97
C SER A 4 10.48 -2.31 -9.49
N PHE A 5 11.45 -2.16 -8.59
CA PHE A 5 11.22 -2.02 -7.16
C PHE A 5 10.96 -0.56 -6.82
N LEU A 6 9.85 -0.27 -6.15
CA LEU A 6 9.30 1.07 -5.97
C LEU A 6 9.11 1.40 -4.50
N ILE A 7 9.85 2.37 -3.99
CA ILE A 7 9.88 2.73 -2.58
C ILE A 7 9.63 4.22 -2.40
N VAL A 8 8.68 4.59 -1.57
CA VAL A 8 8.49 5.98 -1.11
C VAL A 8 8.98 6.09 0.33
N THR A 9 9.75 7.13 0.61
CA THR A 9 10.36 7.34 1.94
C THR A 9 10.24 8.77 2.43
N LYS A 10 10.17 8.94 3.75
CA LYS A 10 10.23 10.24 4.42
C LYS A 10 10.73 10.09 5.85
N HIS A 11 11.80 10.81 6.24
CA HIS A 11 12.40 10.81 7.58
C HIS A 11 12.87 9.43 8.10
N ARG A 12 13.19 8.49 7.21
CA ARG A 12 13.51 7.09 7.55
C ARG A 12 14.78 6.59 6.84
N ALA A 13 15.80 7.44 6.79
CA ALA A 13 17.07 7.13 6.12
C ALA A 13 17.71 5.81 6.61
N ALA A 14 17.68 5.54 7.92
CA ALA A 14 18.25 4.32 8.49
C ALA A 14 17.51 3.05 8.04
N ASP A 15 16.18 3.07 8.07
CA ASP A 15 15.35 1.96 7.61
C ASP A 15 15.55 1.71 6.12
N LEU A 16 15.57 2.79 5.32
CA LEU A 16 15.78 2.72 3.88
C LEU A 16 17.15 2.11 3.53
N LYS A 17 18.22 2.49 4.23
CA LYS A 17 19.57 1.88 4.03
C LYS A 17 19.51 0.36 4.15
N VAL A 18 18.89 -0.15 5.23
CA VAL A 18 18.73 -1.60 5.42
C VAL A 18 17.96 -2.24 4.26
N THR A 19 16.88 -1.61 3.81
CA THR A 19 16.08 -2.10 2.67
C THR A 19 16.91 -2.13 1.39
N LEU A 20 17.66 -1.08 1.07
CA LEU A 20 18.49 -1.01 -0.12
C LEU A 20 19.64 -2.03 -0.09
N ASP A 21 20.31 -2.19 1.06
CA ASP A 21 21.39 -3.20 1.24
C ASP A 21 20.88 -4.63 1.05
N LYS A 22 19.62 -4.91 1.45
CA LYS A 22 18.97 -6.21 1.22
C LYS A 22 18.58 -6.38 -0.24
N LEU A 23 18.01 -5.37 -0.87
CA LEU A 23 17.62 -5.42 -2.29
C LEU A 23 18.84 -5.61 -3.19
N TYR A 24 19.96 -4.94 -2.92
CA TYR A 24 21.17 -5.08 -3.73
C TYR A 24 21.65 -6.53 -3.88
N LYS A 25 21.36 -7.38 -2.89
CA LYS A 25 21.76 -8.80 -2.88
C LYS A 25 20.89 -9.68 -3.77
N ILE A 26 19.71 -9.23 -4.15
CA ILE A 26 18.73 -10.04 -4.89
C ILE A 26 18.39 -9.48 -6.27
N ILE A 27 18.84 -8.28 -6.59
CA ILE A 27 18.60 -7.66 -7.89
C ILE A 27 19.73 -7.92 -8.88
N ASP A 28 19.36 -7.99 -10.15
CA ASP A 28 20.28 -7.93 -11.29
C ASP A 28 19.99 -6.61 -12.02
N LEU A 29 20.92 -5.66 -11.93
CA LEU A 29 20.76 -4.32 -12.50
C LEU A 29 20.70 -4.30 -14.03
N SER A 30 21.00 -5.41 -14.71
CA SER A 30 20.85 -5.51 -16.17
C SER A 30 19.37 -5.64 -16.58
N VAL A 31 18.54 -6.21 -15.73
CA VAL A 31 17.12 -6.51 -15.97
C VAL A 31 16.16 -5.95 -14.93
N HIS A 32 16.67 -5.51 -13.79
CA HIS A 32 15.85 -4.90 -12.73
C HIS A 32 16.27 -3.46 -12.47
N GLU A 33 15.36 -2.65 -11.96
CA GLU A 33 15.65 -1.30 -11.48
C GLU A 33 15.05 -1.07 -10.09
N VAL A 34 15.66 -0.17 -9.33
CA VAL A 34 15.12 0.30 -8.05
C VAL A 34 14.90 1.81 -8.16
N LEU A 35 13.67 2.23 -7.90
CA LEU A 35 13.29 3.63 -7.87
C LEU A 35 12.89 4.02 -6.46
N VAL A 36 13.47 5.09 -5.96
CA VAL A 36 13.13 5.63 -4.64
C VAL A 36 12.68 7.08 -4.77
N LEU A 37 11.55 7.40 -4.15
CA LEU A 37 11.07 8.77 -4.03
C LEU A 37 11.21 9.25 -2.60
N ILE A 38 11.96 10.34 -2.40
CA ILE A 38 12.07 11.06 -1.13
C ILE A 38 10.99 12.14 -1.09
N ASP A 39 10.03 11.99 -0.19
CA ASP A 39 8.86 12.88 -0.08
C ASP A 39 9.14 14.12 0.77
N GLY A 40 9.94 15.05 0.21
CA GLY A 40 10.23 16.36 0.82
C GLY A 40 10.96 16.24 2.15
N CYS A 41 12.12 15.56 2.18
CA CYS A 41 12.89 15.34 3.40
C CYS A 41 14.40 15.38 3.18
N ASN A 42 15.04 16.49 3.51
CA ASN A 42 16.49 16.69 3.36
C ASN A 42 17.33 15.68 4.17
N ALA A 43 16.85 15.25 5.35
CA ALA A 43 17.57 14.29 6.18
C ALA A 43 17.75 12.92 5.48
N THR A 44 16.79 12.54 4.62
CA THR A 44 16.90 11.30 3.83
C THR A 44 17.76 11.51 2.57
N GLU A 45 17.85 12.72 2.04
CA GLU A 45 18.69 13.03 0.87
C GLU A 45 20.18 12.75 1.10
N ALA A 46 20.64 12.80 2.35
CA ALA A 46 22.04 12.57 2.71
C ALA A 46 22.56 11.19 2.26
N ILE A 47 21.69 10.19 2.10
CA ILE A 47 22.12 8.84 1.69
C ILE A 47 22.15 8.61 0.18
N VAL A 48 21.66 9.55 -0.63
CA VAL A 48 21.55 9.40 -2.10
C VAL A 48 22.89 9.07 -2.75
N LYS A 49 23.95 9.74 -2.31
CA LYS A 49 25.33 9.53 -2.81
C LYS A 49 25.89 8.14 -2.54
N ASP A 50 25.38 7.45 -1.51
CA ASP A 50 25.86 6.14 -1.10
C ASP A 50 25.26 5.01 -1.96
N TYR A 51 24.20 5.29 -2.73
CA TYR A 51 23.43 4.32 -3.54
C TYR A 51 23.25 4.81 -4.97
N ASN A 52 24.33 4.89 -5.74
CA ASN A 52 24.37 5.39 -7.12
C ASN A 52 23.64 4.50 -8.13
N TRP A 53 23.33 3.26 -7.78
CA TRP A 53 22.58 2.30 -8.57
C TRP A 53 21.06 2.48 -8.46
N VAL A 54 20.58 3.34 -7.56
CA VAL A 54 19.17 3.65 -7.34
C VAL A 54 18.73 4.85 -8.20
N ASN A 55 17.58 4.75 -8.82
CA ASN A 55 16.95 5.86 -9.55
C ASN A 55 16.18 6.76 -8.59
N TRP A 56 16.80 7.85 -8.16
CA TRP A 56 16.23 8.75 -7.17
C TRP A 56 15.26 9.77 -7.76
N THR A 57 14.16 10.03 -7.04
CA THR A 57 13.28 11.18 -7.23
C THR A 57 13.17 11.94 -5.91
N ILE A 58 13.56 13.21 -5.90
CA ILE A 58 13.56 14.04 -4.70
C ILE A 58 12.52 15.13 -4.87
N LEU A 59 11.53 15.18 -3.97
CA LEU A 59 10.54 16.25 -3.95
C LEU A 59 10.99 17.35 -2.97
N LYS A 60 10.84 18.60 -3.38
CA LYS A 60 11.14 19.77 -2.50
C LYS A 60 10.15 19.88 -1.34
N GLN A 61 8.90 19.47 -1.56
CA GLN A 61 7.83 19.51 -0.56
C GLN A 61 7.10 18.16 -0.52
N SER A 62 6.68 17.76 0.67
CA SER A 62 5.94 16.53 0.84
C SER A 62 4.54 16.61 0.24
N VAL A 63 4.19 15.57 -0.52
CA VAL A 63 2.86 15.38 -1.10
C VAL A 63 2.08 14.24 -0.42
N SER A 64 2.67 13.55 0.54
CA SER A 64 2.17 12.35 1.24
C SER A 64 2.25 11.06 0.41
N ALA A 65 2.04 9.91 1.07
CA ALA A 65 2.35 8.59 0.54
C ALA A 65 1.66 8.27 -0.79
N SER A 66 0.34 8.44 -0.89
CA SER A 66 -0.41 8.06 -2.09
C SER A 66 -0.05 8.91 -3.33
N PRO A 67 -0.01 10.25 -3.29
CA PRO A 67 0.48 11.05 -4.40
C PRO A 67 1.95 10.79 -4.75
N ALA A 68 2.81 10.51 -3.75
CA ALA A 68 4.22 10.17 -3.97
C ALA A 68 4.35 8.85 -4.73
N ARG A 69 3.59 7.80 -4.34
CA ARG A 69 3.49 6.54 -5.10
C ARG A 69 3.01 6.80 -6.54
N ALA A 70 1.96 7.63 -6.73
CA ALA A 70 1.45 7.96 -8.06
C ALA A 70 2.50 8.65 -8.96
N ILE A 71 3.40 9.46 -8.38
CA ILE A 71 4.52 10.08 -9.10
C ILE A 71 5.58 9.04 -9.45
N LEU A 72 5.96 8.21 -8.48
CA LEU A 72 7.04 7.23 -8.63
C LEU A 72 6.71 6.17 -9.68
N TYR A 73 5.51 5.57 -9.60
CA TYR A 73 5.08 4.48 -10.46
C TYR A 73 5.02 4.87 -11.95
N LYS A 74 4.80 6.15 -12.26
CA LYS A 74 4.86 6.67 -13.64
C LYS A 74 6.25 6.66 -14.26
N LYS A 75 7.31 6.55 -13.45
CA LYS A 75 8.70 6.55 -13.90
C LYS A 75 9.26 5.14 -14.12
N ALA A 76 8.56 4.14 -13.59
CA ALA A 76 8.97 2.75 -13.63
C ALA A 76 8.86 2.17 -15.04
N LYS A 77 9.86 1.37 -15.43
CA LYS A 77 9.99 0.81 -16.79
C LYS A 77 9.74 -0.70 -16.82
N GLY A 78 9.86 -1.39 -15.68
CA GLY A 78 9.67 -2.84 -15.57
C GLY A 78 8.26 -3.28 -15.95
N ASP A 79 8.12 -4.52 -16.42
CA ASP A 79 6.83 -5.13 -16.74
C ASP A 79 6.05 -5.52 -15.49
N ILE A 80 6.77 -5.67 -14.37
CA ILE A 80 6.24 -5.94 -13.05
C ILE A 80 6.72 -4.85 -12.09
N PHE A 81 5.80 -4.25 -11.35
CA PHE A 81 6.08 -3.29 -10.29
C PHE A 81 6.01 -4.01 -8.94
N VAL A 82 7.08 -3.98 -8.18
CA VAL A 82 7.15 -4.46 -6.79
C VAL A 82 7.15 -3.24 -5.88
N GLY A 83 6.04 -3.03 -5.17
CA GLY A 83 5.91 -1.97 -4.17
C GLY A 83 6.41 -2.46 -2.82
N LEU A 84 7.29 -1.68 -2.19
CA LEU A 84 7.80 -1.92 -0.83
C LEU A 84 7.71 -0.65 0.00
N ASP A 85 7.51 -0.80 1.31
CA ASP A 85 7.78 0.29 2.25
C ASP A 85 9.30 0.42 2.51
N ASP A 86 9.73 1.56 2.96
CA ASP A 86 11.15 1.85 3.23
C ASP A 86 11.74 1.02 4.38
N ASP A 87 10.90 0.36 5.18
CA ASP A 87 11.25 -0.58 6.24
C ASP A 87 10.84 -2.03 5.92
N ALA A 88 10.66 -2.37 4.65
CA ALA A 88 10.30 -3.71 4.23
C ALA A 88 11.28 -4.29 3.20
N HIS A 89 11.56 -5.59 3.27
CA HIS A 89 12.40 -6.27 2.30
C HIS A 89 11.96 -7.74 2.10
N PRO A 90 12.18 -8.32 0.91
CA PRO A 90 11.87 -9.72 0.65
C PRO A 90 12.69 -10.68 1.50
N LEU A 91 12.03 -11.75 1.99
CA LEU A 91 12.67 -12.87 2.70
C LEU A 91 12.82 -14.12 1.82
N THR A 92 11.95 -14.24 0.81
CA THR A 92 11.89 -15.43 -0.06
C THR A 92 13.16 -15.55 -0.90
N THR A 93 13.75 -16.73 -0.92
CA THR A 93 14.84 -17.09 -1.84
C THR A 93 14.31 -17.08 -3.29
N ASN A 94 15.12 -16.63 -4.25
CA ASN A 94 14.70 -16.49 -5.67
C ASN A 94 13.43 -15.66 -5.87
N PHE A 95 13.23 -14.65 -5.05
CA PHE A 95 12.03 -13.79 -5.01
C PHE A 95 11.61 -13.32 -6.41
N ASN A 96 12.53 -12.79 -7.21
CA ASN A 96 12.26 -12.23 -8.52
C ASN A 96 11.68 -13.28 -9.49
N ASN A 97 12.28 -14.47 -9.52
CA ASN A 97 11.80 -15.57 -10.36
C ASN A 97 10.44 -16.10 -9.88
N ALA A 98 10.24 -16.17 -8.58
CA ALA A 98 8.95 -16.59 -8.01
C ALA A 98 7.82 -15.59 -8.38
N VAL A 99 8.06 -14.28 -8.27
CA VAL A 99 7.10 -13.25 -8.69
C VAL A 99 6.76 -13.38 -10.19
N LYS A 100 7.76 -13.55 -11.04
CA LYS A 100 7.55 -13.73 -12.49
C LYS A 100 6.73 -14.98 -12.77
N HIS A 101 7.09 -16.11 -12.16
CA HIS A 101 6.40 -17.38 -12.32
C HIS A 101 4.91 -17.30 -11.96
N TYR A 102 4.54 -16.64 -10.87
CA TYR A 102 3.14 -16.43 -10.50
C TYR A 102 2.35 -15.71 -11.60
N PHE A 103 2.92 -14.67 -12.21
CA PHE A 103 2.26 -13.91 -13.27
C PHE A 103 2.22 -14.66 -14.60
N GLU A 104 3.21 -15.49 -14.89
CA GLU A 104 3.27 -16.31 -16.12
C GLU A 104 2.25 -17.46 -16.07
N THR A 105 2.13 -18.11 -14.92
CA THR A 105 1.21 -19.25 -14.75
C THR A 105 -0.25 -18.84 -14.51
N ASN A 106 -0.49 -17.56 -14.18
CA ASN A 106 -1.83 -17.04 -13.90
C ASN A 106 -2.11 -15.75 -14.73
N PRO A 107 -2.52 -15.88 -15.98
CA PRO A 107 -2.72 -14.72 -16.88
C PRO A 107 -3.70 -13.69 -16.34
N ASN A 108 -4.76 -14.12 -15.62
CA ASN A 108 -5.78 -13.24 -15.04
C ASN A 108 -5.33 -12.54 -13.74
N LEU A 109 -4.13 -12.87 -13.25
CA LEU A 109 -3.60 -12.27 -12.03
C LEU A 109 -3.11 -10.84 -12.29
N GLY A 110 -3.66 -9.87 -11.56
CA GLY A 110 -3.26 -8.47 -11.62
C GLY A 110 -2.30 -8.09 -10.51
N ILE A 111 -2.58 -8.54 -9.28
CA ILE A 111 -1.76 -8.24 -8.09
C ILE A 111 -1.43 -9.53 -7.34
N ILE A 112 -0.20 -9.60 -6.82
CA ILE A 112 0.24 -10.56 -5.81
C ILE A 112 0.43 -9.80 -4.50
N ALA A 113 -0.31 -10.16 -3.47
CA ALA A 113 -0.15 -9.67 -2.12
C ALA A 113 0.76 -10.64 -1.34
N PHE A 114 1.89 -10.14 -0.84
CA PHE A 114 2.87 -10.95 -0.13
C PHE A 114 2.48 -11.14 1.34
N GLN A 115 2.94 -12.22 1.93
CA GLN A 115 2.82 -12.41 3.37
C GLN A 115 3.73 -11.42 4.11
N GLU A 116 3.12 -10.58 4.95
CA GLU A 116 3.85 -9.69 5.86
C GLU A 116 4.36 -10.46 7.08
N VAL A 117 5.66 -10.48 7.31
CA VAL A 117 6.30 -10.93 8.55
C VAL A 117 6.68 -9.69 9.35
N ARG A 118 5.88 -9.36 10.36
CA ARG A 118 5.99 -8.10 11.10
C ARG A 118 6.86 -8.23 12.34
N GLY A 119 7.90 -7.43 12.42
CA GLY A 119 8.75 -7.37 13.60
C GLY A 119 10.18 -6.89 13.32
N LEU A 120 10.87 -6.57 14.41
CA LEU A 120 12.31 -6.36 14.41
C LEU A 120 12.99 -7.68 14.75
N PHE A 121 13.73 -8.24 13.82
CA PHE A 121 14.49 -9.50 13.97
C PHE A 121 15.96 -9.23 13.83
N ASN A 122 16.80 -10.01 14.50
CA ASN A 122 18.26 -9.88 14.38
C ASN A 122 18.76 -10.33 13.02
N THR A 123 18.14 -11.39 12.47
CA THR A 123 18.49 -11.96 11.16
C THR A 123 17.22 -12.24 10.34
N ASP A 124 17.38 -12.40 9.02
CA ASP A 124 16.28 -12.84 8.14
C ASP A 124 15.84 -14.27 8.48
N GLN A 125 16.77 -15.10 8.99
CA GLN A 125 16.47 -16.46 9.43
C GLN A 125 15.54 -16.46 10.65
N ASP A 126 15.72 -15.51 11.58
CA ASP A 126 14.79 -15.36 12.71
C ASP A 126 13.41 -14.91 12.22
N ALA A 127 13.36 -14.00 11.25
CA ALA A 127 12.10 -13.57 10.65
C ALA A 127 11.36 -14.73 9.98
N LEU A 128 12.08 -15.60 9.27
CA LEU A 128 11.51 -16.78 8.59
C LEU A 128 10.85 -17.78 9.56
N GLN A 129 11.24 -17.84 10.83
CA GLN A 129 10.58 -18.66 11.84
C GLN A 129 9.16 -18.19 12.18
N HIS A 130 8.80 -16.96 11.81
CA HIS A 130 7.47 -16.38 12.00
C HIS A 130 6.58 -16.43 10.76
N VAL A 131 7.05 -17.06 9.68
CA VAL A 131 6.27 -17.28 8.46
C VAL A 131 5.12 -18.23 8.76
N LYS A 132 3.92 -17.88 8.31
CA LYS A 132 2.74 -18.76 8.36
C LYS A 132 2.69 -19.59 7.09
N THR A 133 2.24 -20.81 7.21
CA THR A 133 1.94 -21.70 6.09
C THR A 133 0.45 -21.74 5.82
N GLY A 134 0.06 -21.95 4.58
CA GLY A 134 -1.34 -22.03 4.17
C GLY A 134 -1.46 -22.15 2.67
N GLU A 135 -2.69 -22.33 2.20
CA GLU A 135 -3.01 -22.32 0.77
C GLU A 135 -3.18 -20.87 0.30
N ASP A 136 -2.62 -20.57 -0.86
CA ASP A 136 -2.81 -19.30 -1.54
C ASP A 136 -4.29 -19.09 -1.88
N TYR A 137 -4.78 -17.85 -1.80
CA TYR A 137 -6.19 -17.57 -2.05
C TYR A 137 -6.41 -16.22 -2.74
N ILE A 138 -7.48 -16.14 -3.52
CA ILE A 138 -7.92 -14.89 -4.13
C ILE A 138 -8.53 -13.99 -3.06
N THR A 139 -8.11 -12.74 -3.03
CA THR A 139 -8.46 -11.75 -2.00
C THR A 139 -8.98 -10.45 -2.61
N THR A 140 -9.36 -9.51 -1.75
CA THR A 140 -9.94 -8.22 -2.15
C THR A 140 -8.97 -7.06 -2.03
N ASP A 141 -7.80 -7.26 -1.44
CA ASP A 141 -6.88 -6.18 -1.07
C ASP A 141 -5.44 -6.69 -1.00
N PHE A 142 -4.50 -5.79 -0.78
CA PHE A 142 -3.09 -6.06 -0.56
C PHE A 142 -2.51 -5.11 0.49
N ILE A 143 -1.33 -5.42 1.01
CA ILE A 143 -0.63 -4.59 2.01
C ILE A 143 0.47 -3.79 1.33
N GLY A 144 0.51 -2.49 1.55
CA GLY A 144 1.45 -1.58 0.90
C GLY A 144 2.93 -1.84 1.20
N CYS A 145 3.25 -2.58 2.26
CA CYS A 145 4.63 -2.91 2.60
C CYS A 145 5.25 -4.01 1.71
N GLY A 146 4.41 -4.73 0.91
CA GLY A 146 4.92 -5.76 0.01
C GLY A 146 3.85 -6.31 -0.92
N PHE A 147 3.94 -6.00 -2.20
CA PHE A 147 3.07 -6.52 -3.26
C PHE A 147 3.76 -6.41 -4.62
N ALA A 148 3.25 -7.18 -5.60
CA ALA A 148 3.61 -6.99 -7.00
C ALA A 148 2.35 -6.74 -7.85
N ILE A 149 2.45 -5.91 -8.88
CA ILE A 149 1.38 -5.64 -9.84
C ILE A 149 1.96 -5.62 -11.26
N LYS A 150 1.26 -6.22 -12.24
CA LYS A 150 1.62 -6.05 -13.65
C LYS A 150 1.54 -4.58 -14.06
N LYS A 151 2.56 -4.07 -14.75
CA LYS A 151 2.55 -2.70 -15.29
C LYS A 151 1.31 -2.42 -16.13
N SER A 152 0.97 -3.33 -17.05
CA SER A 152 -0.22 -3.21 -17.91
C SER A 152 -1.53 -3.09 -17.12
N VAL A 153 -1.63 -3.80 -15.99
CA VAL A 153 -2.80 -3.72 -15.11
C VAL A 153 -2.80 -2.40 -14.34
N TYR A 154 -1.64 -1.98 -13.80
CA TYR A 154 -1.53 -0.68 -13.12
C TYR A 154 -1.88 0.49 -14.05
N GLU A 155 -1.37 0.48 -15.28
CA GLU A 155 -1.63 1.52 -16.29
C GLU A 155 -3.08 1.54 -16.77
N ALA A 156 -3.80 0.42 -16.71
CA ALA A 156 -5.23 0.34 -17.01
C ALA A 156 -6.12 0.91 -15.90
N THR A 157 -5.58 1.12 -14.68
CA THR A 157 -6.24 1.81 -13.57
C THR A 157 -5.91 3.30 -13.55
N ASN A 158 -6.50 4.05 -12.60
CA ASN A 158 -6.06 5.44 -12.32
C ASN A 158 -4.78 5.49 -11.46
N GLY A 159 -4.23 4.34 -11.09
CA GLY A 159 -3.10 4.21 -10.20
C GLY A 159 -3.40 4.62 -8.76
N PHE A 160 -2.37 4.89 -7.99
CA PHE A 160 -2.57 5.38 -6.62
C PHE A 160 -3.30 6.72 -6.60
N PRO A 161 -4.39 6.87 -5.79
CA PRO A 161 -5.25 8.05 -5.84
C PRO A 161 -4.56 9.30 -5.30
N LYS A 162 -4.42 10.33 -6.13
CA LYS A 162 -3.83 11.63 -5.74
C LYS A 162 -4.71 12.44 -4.79
N TRP A 163 -5.97 12.10 -4.68
CA TRP A 163 -6.94 12.74 -3.79
C TRP A 163 -6.97 12.13 -2.38
N MET A 164 -6.20 11.06 -2.14
CA MET A 164 -5.87 10.53 -0.82
C MET A 164 -4.47 10.98 -0.40
N THR A 165 -4.20 11.00 0.92
CA THR A 165 -2.87 11.30 1.44
C THR A 165 -2.14 10.02 1.87
N ILE A 166 -2.69 9.34 2.88
CA ILE A 166 -2.17 8.10 3.45
C ILE A 166 -3.33 7.32 4.07
N TYR A 167 -3.26 6.00 4.08
CA TYR A 167 -4.27 5.03 4.53
C TYR A 167 -5.53 4.99 3.66
N GLY A 168 -5.65 3.95 2.88
CA GLY A 168 -6.77 3.66 2.01
C GLY A 168 -6.44 3.67 0.52
N GLU A 169 -5.18 3.93 0.17
CA GLU A 169 -4.70 3.92 -1.21
C GLU A 169 -4.64 2.52 -1.79
N GLU A 170 -4.32 1.50 -0.99
CA GLU A 170 -4.30 0.11 -1.40
C GLU A 170 -5.70 -0.41 -1.78
N PRO A 171 -6.72 -0.28 -0.90
CA PRO A 171 -8.10 -0.63 -1.28
C PRO A 171 -8.62 0.13 -2.50
N ALA A 172 -8.17 1.38 -2.70
CA ALA A 172 -8.58 2.17 -3.85
C ALA A 172 -8.00 1.61 -5.17
N LEU A 173 -6.72 1.23 -5.18
CA LEU A 173 -6.12 0.56 -6.33
C LEU A 173 -6.69 -0.85 -6.53
N ALA A 174 -6.85 -1.60 -5.44
CA ALA A 174 -7.38 -2.97 -5.47
C ALA A 174 -8.78 -3.05 -6.09
N ILE A 175 -9.70 -2.15 -5.71
CA ILE A 175 -11.06 -2.19 -6.26
C ILE A 175 -11.08 -1.87 -7.76
N GLU A 176 -10.19 -1.02 -8.27
CA GLU A 176 -10.07 -0.75 -9.70
C GLU A 176 -9.53 -1.97 -10.45
N VAL A 177 -8.52 -2.67 -9.91
CA VAL A 177 -8.00 -3.92 -10.49
C VAL A 177 -9.08 -4.99 -10.56
N LEU A 178 -9.87 -5.16 -9.48
CA LEU A 178 -11.00 -6.08 -9.46
C LEU A 178 -12.10 -5.68 -10.46
N ASP A 179 -12.34 -4.38 -10.66
CA ASP A 179 -13.35 -3.88 -11.61
C ASP A 179 -12.95 -4.05 -13.07
N LEU A 180 -11.65 -4.08 -13.35
CA LEU A 180 -11.09 -4.48 -14.64
C LEU A 180 -11.22 -5.98 -14.92
N GLY A 181 -11.57 -6.79 -13.90
CA GLY A 181 -11.76 -8.22 -14.01
C GLY A 181 -10.58 -9.06 -13.55
N TYR A 182 -9.47 -8.45 -13.19
CA TYR A 182 -8.28 -9.18 -12.69
C TYR A 182 -8.48 -9.71 -11.27
N ASP A 183 -7.64 -10.67 -10.90
CA ASP A 183 -7.57 -11.25 -9.57
C ASP A 183 -6.43 -10.63 -8.75
N ILE A 184 -6.61 -10.65 -7.43
CA ILE A 184 -5.59 -10.33 -6.44
C ILE A 184 -5.33 -11.61 -5.66
N LEU A 185 -4.12 -12.15 -5.72
CA LEU A 185 -3.73 -13.38 -5.03
C LEU A 185 -2.96 -13.03 -3.76
N TYR A 186 -3.41 -13.51 -2.61
CA TYR A 186 -2.57 -13.55 -1.42
C TYR A 186 -1.81 -14.87 -1.40
N THR A 187 -0.48 -14.78 -1.26
CA THR A 187 0.38 -15.96 -1.21
C THR A 187 1.20 -16.03 0.06
N TYR A 188 1.30 -17.24 0.61
CA TYR A 188 2.21 -17.55 1.73
C TYR A 188 3.64 -17.82 1.26
N ASN A 189 3.86 -18.01 -0.04
CA ASN A 189 5.16 -18.39 -0.60
C ASN A 189 6.07 -17.21 -0.93
N LEU A 190 5.54 -15.98 -0.95
CA LEU A 190 6.29 -14.74 -1.08
C LEU A 190 6.18 -13.94 0.22
N GLN A 191 7.28 -13.80 0.93
CA GLN A 191 7.32 -13.14 2.24
C GLN A 191 8.14 -11.87 2.20
N VAL A 192 7.70 -10.87 2.98
CA VAL A 192 8.46 -9.65 3.25
C VAL A 192 8.58 -9.44 4.76
N ASN A 193 9.78 -9.13 5.25
CA ASN A 193 9.91 -8.63 6.61
C ASN A 193 9.57 -7.14 6.64
N HIS A 194 8.56 -6.79 7.38
CA HIS A 194 8.20 -5.41 7.69
C HIS A 194 8.74 -5.07 9.09
N ARG A 195 9.83 -4.32 9.14
CA ARG A 195 10.61 -4.01 10.34
C ARG A 195 9.93 -2.99 11.25
N VAL A 196 8.76 -3.35 11.75
CA VAL A 196 7.96 -2.52 12.63
C VAL A 196 8.24 -2.83 14.07
N ASN A 197 8.54 -1.82 14.88
CA ASN A 197 8.58 -1.96 16.33
C ASN A 197 7.15 -2.05 16.89
N THR A 198 6.62 -3.28 16.96
CA THR A 198 5.25 -3.55 17.43
C THR A 198 5.06 -3.20 18.91
N LYS A 199 6.11 -3.35 19.74
CA LYS A 199 6.09 -2.98 21.17
C LYS A 199 5.92 -1.46 21.32
N LEU A 200 6.72 -0.67 20.61
CA LEU A 200 6.64 0.78 20.64
C LEU A 200 5.27 1.28 20.12
N ARG A 201 4.76 0.68 19.04
CA ARG A 201 3.42 1.02 18.51
C ARG A 201 2.31 0.77 19.52
N LYS A 202 2.37 -0.31 20.30
CA LYS A 202 1.40 -0.60 21.37
C LYS A 202 1.49 0.42 22.51
N GLN A 203 2.71 0.88 22.85
CA GLN A 203 2.93 1.88 23.90
C GLN A 203 2.43 3.27 23.51
N GLN A 204 2.44 3.61 22.21
CA GLN A 204 1.96 4.92 21.72
C GLN A 204 0.45 5.15 21.93
N GLY A 205 -0.32 4.12 22.28
CA GLY A 205 -1.73 4.21 22.60
C GLY A 205 -2.61 4.65 21.42
N ARG A 206 -3.47 5.64 21.65
CA ARG A 206 -4.47 6.08 20.67
C ARG A 206 -3.84 6.80 19.47
N ASN A 207 -4.02 6.26 18.26
CA ASN A 207 -3.49 6.87 17.05
C ASN A 207 -4.52 7.81 16.40
N TYR A 208 -4.58 9.04 16.88
CA TYR A 208 -5.48 10.10 16.37
C TYR A 208 -5.19 10.48 14.91
N TYR A 209 -3.92 10.49 14.53
CA TYR A 209 -3.52 10.79 13.14
C TYR A 209 -4.10 9.75 12.19
N ARG A 210 -3.93 8.47 12.49
CA ARG A 210 -4.46 7.37 11.69
C ARG A 210 -5.99 7.43 11.60
N PHE A 211 -6.68 7.62 12.72
CA PHE A 211 -8.13 7.75 12.75
C PHE A 211 -8.64 8.83 11.81
N LYS A 212 -8.06 10.05 11.89
CA LYS A 212 -8.45 11.18 11.05
C LYS A 212 -8.33 10.86 9.56
N HIS A 213 -7.19 10.30 9.16
CA HIS A 213 -6.92 10.00 7.75
C HIS A 213 -7.75 8.82 7.25
N GLN A 214 -7.88 7.75 8.03
CA GLN A 214 -8.70 6.59 7.65
C GLN A 214 -10.17 6.97 7.49
N LEU A 215 -10.77 7.66 8.47
CA LEU A 215 -12.17 8.07 8.37
C LEU A 215 -12.42 8.94 7.12
N ARG A 216 -11.57 9.97 6.90
CA ARG A 216 -11.66 10.84 5.73
C ARG A 216 -11.56 10.06 4.42
N ASN A 217 -10.56 9.19 4.30
CA ASN A 217 -10.31 8.46 3.07
C ASN A 217 -11.36 7.37 2.84
N SER A 218 -11.90 6.75 3.89
CA SER A 218 -13.02 5.81 3.76
C SER A 218 -14.30 6.49 3.27
N ILE A 219 -14.60 7.72 3.74
CA ILE A 219 -15.72 8.51 3.20
C ILE A 219 -15.50 8.76 1.70
N ARG A 220 -14.31 9.23 1.32
CA ARG A 220 -13.96 9.50 -0.09
C ARG A 220 -14.00 8.25 -0.95
N TYR A 221 -13.49 7.12 -0.46
CA TYR A 221 -13.54 5.83 -1.13
C TYR A 221 -14.98 5.43 -1.50
N TYR A 222 -15.92 5.50 -0.54
CA TYR A 222 -17.31 5.20 -0.81
C TYR A 222 -17.95 6.19 -1.80
N LEU A 223 -17.64 7.48 -1.70
CA LEU A 223 -18.12 8.49 -2.64
C LEU A 223 -17.64 8.26 -4.07
N VAL A 224 -16.39 7.84 -4.22
CA VAL A 224 -15.76 7.63 -5.55
C VAL A 224 -16.22 6.30 -6.15
N TYR A 225 -16.09 5.20 -5.44
CA TYR A 225 -16.20 3.86 -6.03
C TYR A 225 -17.58 3.19 -5.85
N HIS A 226 -18.38 3.57 -4.87
CA HIS A 226 -19.65 2.89 -4.67
C HIS A 226 -20.77 3.51 -5.49
N PRO A 227 -21.56 2.72 -6.27
CA PRO A 227 -22.71 3.21 -7.05
C PRO A 227 -23.76 3.88 -6.16
N LYS A 228 -24.06 3.29 -5.00
CA LYS A 228 -25.01 3.79 -4.00
C LYS A 228 -24.31 3.97 -2.64
N PRO A 229 -23.56 5.08 -2.44
CA PRO A 229 -22.69 5.22 -1.27
C PRO A 229 -23.41 5.49 0.05
N VAL A 230 -24.63 6.07 0.03
CA VAL A 230 -25.31 6.62 1.21
C VAL A 230 -25.41 5.60 2.35
N LYS A 231 -25.92 4.39 2.10
CA LYS A 231 -26.05 3.35 3.13
C LYS A 231 -24.70 2.95 3.74
N LYS A 232 -23.66 2.88 2.90
CA LYS A 232 -22.28 2.57 3.36
C LYS A 232 -21.72 3.71 4.19
N LEU A 233 -21.93 4.95 3.78
CA LEU A 233 -21.52 6.14 4.53
C LEU A 233 -22.19 6.22 5.90
N ILE A 234 -23.51 6.02 5.97
CA ILE A 234 -24.22 6.01 7.27
C ILE A 234 -23.64 4.94 8.20
N ARG A 235 -23.41 3.72 7.70
CA ARG A 235 -22.81 2.64 8.49
C ARG A 235 -21.38 2.98 8.95
N LEU A 236 -20.56 3.53 8.06
CA LEU A 236 -19.19 3.97 8.36
C LEU A 236 -19.19 5.04 9.46
N LEU A 237 -19.99 6.09 9.27
CA LEU A 237 -20.08 7.19 10.22
C LEU A 237 -20.59 6.72 11.58
N TRP A 238 -21.64 5.91 11.62
CA TRP A 238 -22.20 5.37 12.85
C TRP A 238 -21.20 4.46 13.59
N HIS A 239 -20.50 3.59 12.86
CA HIS A 239 -19.46 2.74 13.46
C HIS A 239 -18.35 3.58 14.11
N ASN A 240 -17.81 4.54 13.37
CA ASN A 240 -16.72 5.39 13.87
C ASN A 240 -17.19 6.31 15.01
N PHE A 241 -18.43 6.78 14.98
CA PHE A 241 -19.01 7.54 16.09
C PHE A 241 -19.04 6.72 17.37
N LYS A 242 -19.61 5.50 17.32
CA LYS A 242 -19.68 4.61 18.49
C LYS A 242 -18.31 4.15 18.98
N SER A 243 -17.45 3.72 18.06
CA SER A 243 -16.18 3.06 18.43
C SER A 243 -15.08 4.03 18.84
N TYR A 244 -15.17 5.30 18.43
CA TYR A 244 -14.13 6.30 18.67
C TYR A 244 -14.70 7.59 19.29
N ALA A 245 -15.66 8.26 18.65
CA ALA A 245 -16.09 9.58 19.09
C ALA A 245 -16.70 9.57 20.50
N LEU A 246 -17.43 8.52 20.90
CA LEU A 246 -17.97 8.39 22.24
C LEU A 246 -16.96 7.97 23.30
N THR A 247 -15.75 7.55 22.91
CA THR A 247 -14.74 7.06 23.86
C THR A 247 -13.76 8.13 24.33
N ASP A 248 -13.67 9.25 23.62
CA ASP A 248 -12.65 10.27 23.88
C ASP A 248 -13.05 11.60 23.23
N PHE A 249 -12.96 12.69 23.98
CA PHE A 249 -13.34 14.03 23.49
C PHE A 249 -12.49 14.49 22.29
N LYS A 250 -11.24 14.09 22.22
CA LYS A 250 -10.36 14.42 21.09
C LYS A 250 -10.80 13.68 19.81
N TYR A 251 -11.19 12.40 19.94
CA TYR A 251 -11.81 11.66 18.82
C TYR A 251 -13.14 12.28 18.41
N PHE A 252 -13.99 12.70 19.37
CA PHE A 252 -15.25 13.37 19.08
C PHE A 252 -15.04 14.64 18.25
N LYS A 253 -14.14 15.51 18.68
CA LYS A 253 -13.77 16.73 17.93
C LYS A 253 -13.26 16.43 16.54
N MET A 254 -12.35 15.44 16.41
CA MET A 254 -11.78 15.05 15.13
C MET A 254 -12.82 14.40 14.19
N TYR A 255 -13.73 13.62 14.73
CA TYR A 255 -14.82 13.02 13.96
C TYR A 255 -15.63 14.11 13.25
N TRP A 256 -16.11 15.12 13.99
CA TRP A 256 -16.87 16.20 13.40
C TRP A 256 -16.05 17.06 12.44
N GLN A 257 -14.79 17.31 12.74
CA GLN A 257 -13.89 17.99 11.80
C GLN A 257 -13.79 17.25 10.46
N VAL A 258 -13.68 15.92 10.49
CA VAL A 258 -13.62 15.10 9.27
C VAL A 258 -14.94 15.13 8.53
N VAL A 259 -16.07 14.98 9.22
CA VAL A 259 -17.40 15.00 8.60
C VAL A 259 -17.66 16.34 7.91
N PHE A 260 -17.44 17.47 8.59
CA PHE A 260 -17.60 18.81 7.99
C PHE A 260 -16.62 19.04 6.83
N SER A 261 -15.36 18.63 6.97
CA SER A 261 -14.38 18.71 5.88
C SER A 261 -14.80 17.88 4.67
N ALA A 262 -15.38 16.69 4.89
CA ALA A 262 -15.88 15.85 3.81
C ALA A 262 -17.06 16.51 3.06
N LEU A 263 -17.97 17.15 3.77
CA LEU A 263 -19.08 17.91 3.16
C LEU A 263 -18.57 19.09 2.32
N LEU A 264 -17.62 19.87 2.86
CA LEU A 264 -17.04 21.01 2.13
C LEU A 264 -16.24 20.56 0.90
N SER A 265 -15.57 19.42 0.97
CA SER A 265 -14.77 18.87 -0.15
C SER A 265 -15.57 18.02 -1.13
N LEU A 266 -16.90 17.85 -0.91
CA LEU A 266 -17.75 16.99 -1.74
C LEU A 266 -17.68 17.30 -3.23
N PRO A 267 -17.79 18.58 -3.70
CA PRO A 267 -17.72 18.87 -5.14
C PRO A 267 -16.38 18.49 -5.76
N SER A 268 -15.27 18.67 -5.03
CA SER A 268 -13.93 18.33 -5.51
C SER A 268 -13.71 16.82 -5.58
N ILE A 269 -14.23 16.06 -4.62
CA ILE A 269 -14.11 14.60 -4.60
C ILE A 269 -15.00 13.94 -5.67
N LEU A 270 -16.18 14.47 -5.92
CA LEU A 270 -17.08 13.95 -6.94
C LEU A 270 -16.53 14.07 -8.37
N LYS A 271 -15.52 14.92 -8.61
CA LYS A 271 -14.78 14.95 -9.90
C LYS A 271 -14.03 13.64 -10.19
N PHE A 272 -13.71 12.88 -9.17
CA PHE A 272 -13.03 11.57 -9.27
C PHE A 272 -14.03 10.41 -9.24
N ARG A 273 -15.33 10.69 -9.23
CA ARG A 273 -16.34 9.64 -9.10
C ARG A 273 -16.29 8.66 -10.27
N GLN A 274 -16.03 7.39 -9.93
CA GLN A 274 -15.95 6.27 -10.86
C GLN A 274 -16.55 5.02 -10.18
N PRO A 275 -17.90 4.92 -10.16
CA PRO A 275 -18.56 3.79 -9.52
C PRO A 275 -18.20 2.48 -10.21
N VAL A 276 -17.77 1.51 -9.42
CA VAL A 276 -17.47 0.18 -9.91
C VAL A 276 -18.72 -0.63 -10.23
N LYS A 277 -18.58 -1.69 -11.02
CA LYS A 277 -19.66 -2.60 -11.41
C LYS A 277 -20.26 -3.28 -10.19
N ARG A 278 -21.53 -3.65 -10.29
CA ARG A 278 -22.20 -4.42 -9.24
C ARG A 278 -21.56 -5.80 -9.04
N SER A 279 -21.09 -6.44 -10.10
CA SER A 279 -20.33 -7.70 -10.05
C SER A 279 -19.06 -7.58 -9.21
N THR A 280 -18.32 -6.47 -9.31
CA THR A 280 -17.12 -6.18 -8.52
C THR A 280 -17.44 -6.10 -7.03
N LEU A 281 -18.52 -5.43 -6.66
CA LEU A 281 -18.96 -5.37 -5.26
C LEU A 281 -19.40 -6.74 -4.72
N LEU A 282 -20.03 -7.58 -5.54
CA LEU A 282 -20.37 -8.96 -5.18
C LEU A 282 -19.11 -9.81 -5.03
N LYS A 283 -18.16 -9.71 -5.97
CA LYS A 283 -16.86 -10.37 -5.87
C LYS A 283 -16.16 -9.98 -4.55
N GLN A 284 -16.12 -8.68 -4.24
CA GLN A 284 -15.51 -8.16 -3.01
C GLN A 284 -16.17 -8.70 -1.72
N THR A 285 -17.48 -8.93 -1.71
CA THR A 285 -18.19 -9.47 -0.54
C THR A 285 -17.98 -10.97 -0.34
N ASN A 286 -17.71 -11.71 -1.40
CA ASN A 286 -17.58 -13.18 -1.37
C ASN A 286 -16.13 -13.65 -1.19
N LEU A 287 -15.15 -12.80 -1.47
CA LEU A 287 -13.75 -13.14 -1.31
C LEU A 287 -13.28 -12.95 0.13
N LYS A 288 -12.29 -13.74 0.50
CA LYS A 288 -11.62 -13.64 1.79
C LYS A 288 -10.77 -12.36 1.84
N SER A 289 -10.89 -11.58 2.91
CA SER A 289 -9.99 -10.45 3.14
C SER A 289 -8.62 -10.94 3.61
N ILE A 290 -7.58 -10.11 3.42
CA ILE A 290 -6.25 -10.39 3.95
C ILE A 290 -6.30 -10.48 5.47
N SER A 291 -5.70 -11.52 6.01
CA SER A 291 -5.47 -11.64 7.44
C SER A 291 -4.16 -10.90 7.80
N TYR A 292 -4.27 -9.80 8.49
CA TYR A 292 -3.10 -9.11 9.04
C TYR A 292 -2.47 -9.97 10.15
N SER A 293 -1.14 -10.13 10.11
CA SER A 293 -0.38 -10.84 11.16
C SER A 293 -0.21 -10.00 12.42
#